data_6d1db6e4662d3756b513e5e6d4f4b487
#
_entry.id   6d1db6e4662d3756b513e5e6d4f4b487
#
_cell.length_a   1.000
_cell.length_b   1.000
_cell.length_c   1.000
_cell.angle_alpha   90.00
_cell.angle_beta   90.00
_cell.angle_gamma   90.00
#
_symmetry.space_group_name_H-M   'P 1'
#
loop_
_entity.id
_entity.type
_entity.pdbx_description
1 polymer ?
#
loop_
_entity_poly.entity_id
_entity_poly.type
_entity_poly.pdbx_seq_one_letter_code
_entity_poly.pdbx_strand_id
1 'polypeptide(L)'
;MKISKIDLAGRTLEQVFEGIAPEKIACCNWAEEYPYAPSVTFKLFHTGEKLYVRFDVEEGYTAARVAEDNGEVWTDSCCEFFLSLDGEAYYNIETTCIGKMLIGYRKKGQDVIHAGAEVLSQVERHTSLGSEPFEERVGENKWSLMLGLPTSIMHQHKVESWEGLKLKVNLYKC
;
A
#
# COMPACT_ATOMS: atom_id res chain seq x y z
N MET A 1 -11.77 10.55 6.97
CA MET A 1 -12.39 9.98 5.75
C MET A 1 -13.29 8.80 6.12
N LYS A 2 -14.40 8.58 5.43
CA LYS A 2 -15.23 7.37 5.55
C LYS A 2 -15.02 6.52 4.29
N ILE A 3 -14.59 5.28 4.45
CA ILE A 3 -14.37 4.36 3.33
C ILE A 3 -15.66 3.58 3.10
N SER A 4 -16.11 3.52 1.84
CA SER A 4 -17.35 2.85 1.47
C SER A 4 -17.21 1.34 1.47
N LYS A 5 -18.22 0.64 1.98
CA LYS A 5 -18.39 -0.80 1.74
C LYS A 5 -19.01 -0.98 0.35
N ILE A 6 -18.36 -1.78 -0.47
CA ILE A 6 -18.80 -2.06 -1.85
C ILE A 6 -18.82 -3.57 -2.05
N ASP A 7 -19.94 -4.10 -2.52
CA ASP A 7 -20.04 -5.47 -3.03
C ASP A 7 -19.50 -5.49 -4.47
N LEU A 8 -18.60 -6.41 -4.75
CA LEU A 8 -18.05 -6.54 -6.11
C LEU A 8 -19.11 -6.94 -7.13
N ALA A 9 -20.06 -7.80 -6.75
CA ALA A 9 -21.21 -8.19 -7.59
C ALA A 9 -20.83 -8.58 -9.03
N GLY A 10 -19.70 -9.30 -9.19
CA GLY A 10 -19.17 -9.73 -10.49
C GLY A 10 -18.38 -8.64 -11.25
N ARG A 11 -18.20 -7.44 -10.70
CA ARG A 11 -17.34 -6.39 -11.28
C ARG A 11 -15.88 -6.70 -11.03
N THR A 12 -15.01 -6.27 -11.94
CA THR A 12 -13.55 -6.26 -11.70
C THR A 12 -13.16 -5.14 -10.72
N LEU A 13 -11.97 -5.24 -10.13
CA LEU A 13 -11.45 -4.19 -9.25
C LEU A 13 -11.32 -2.85 -10.01
N GLU A 14 -10.88 -2.88 -11.27
CA GLU A 14 -10.78 -1.70 -12.14
C GLU A 14 -12.14 -1.01 -12.27
N GLN A 15 -13.20 -1.75 -12.58
CA GLN A 15 -14.55 -1.21 -12.72
C GLN A 15 -15.06 -0.58 -11.42
N VAL A 16 -14.71 -1.15 -10.26
CA VAL A 16 -15.07 -0.55 -8.97
C VAL A 16 -14.28 0.72 -8.72
N PHE A 17 -12.97 0.69 -8.95
CA PHE A 17 -12.10 1.86 -8.74
C PHE A 17 -12.40 3.02 -9.71
N GLU A 18 -12.91 2.77 -10.92
CA GLU A 18 -13.36 3.83 -11.84
C GLU A 18 -14.45 4.71 -11.22
N GLY A 19 -15.33 4.11 -10.43
CA GLY A 19 -16.42 4.83 -9.73
C GLY A 19 -16.01 5.59 -8.47
N ILE A 20 -14.74 5.51 -8.04
CA ILE A 20 -14.23 6.13 -6.82
C ILE A 20 -13.37 7.35 -7.16
N ALA A 21 -13.70 8.50 -6.58
CA ALA A 21 -12.90 9.71 -6.75
C ALA A 21 -11.49 9.51 -6.12
N PRO A 22 -10.43 9.92 -6.83
CA PRO A 22 -9.07 9.82 -6.30
C PRO A 22 -8.81 10.90 -5.24
N GLU A 23 -8.04 10.53 -4.22
CA GLU A 23 -7.41 11.42 -3.25
C GLU A 23 -5.91 11.56 -3.59
N LYS A 24 -5.27 12.65 -3.18
CA LYS A 24 -3.85 12.90 -3.45
C LYS A 24 -2.98 12.66 -2.23
N ILE A 25 -1.80 12.08 -2.43
CA ILE A 25 -0.68 12.22 -1.50
C ILE A 25 -0.04 13.58 -1.81
N ALA A 26 -0.36 14.61 -1.01
CA ALA A 26 -0.10 15.99 -1.35
C ALA A 26 1.01 16.65 -0.52
N CYS A 27 1.49 15.99 0.54
CA CYS A 27 2.49 16.55 1.44
C CYS A 27 3.89 16.01 1.10
N CYS A 28 4.84 16.92 0.88
CA CYS A 28 6.27 16.61 0.82
C CYS A 28 6.91 17.06 2.15
N ASN A 29 6.98 16.12 3.12
CA ASN A 29 7.35 16.45 4.51
C ASN A 29 8.82 16.85 4.66
N TRP A 30 9.70 16.45 3.75
CA TRP A 30 11.14 16.69 3.76
C TRP A 30 11.61 17.44 2.52
N ALA A 31 10.81 18.41 2.03
CA ALA A 31 11.05 19.13 0.79
C ALA A 31 12.40 19.91 0.76
N GLU A 32 12.95 20.28 1.92
CA GLU A 32 14.25 20.94 2.03
C GLU A 32 15.40 19.98 1.70
N GLU A 33 15.29 18.69 2.10
CA GLU A 33 16.31 17.67 1.86
C GLU A 33 16.02 16.86 0.58
N TYR A 34 14.74 16.60 0.32
CA TYR A 34 14.25 15.78 -0.79
C TYR A 34 13.13 16.52 -1.54
N PRO A 35 13.49 17.49 -2.39
CA PRO A 35 12.51 18.35 -3.07
C PRO A 35 11.71 17.65 -4.16
N TYR A 36 12.11 16.46 -4.58
CA TYR A 36 11.41 15.70 -5.61
C TYR A 36 10.11 15.12 -5.05
N ALA A 37 8.99 15.49 -5.67
CA ALA A 37 7.66 15.03 -5.29
C ALA A 37 6.92 14.47 -6.53
N PRO A 38 6.81 13.14 -6.67
CA PRO A 38 6.02 12.53 -7.74
C PRO A 38 4.53 12.82 -7.56
N SER A 39 3.77 12.72 -8.66
CA SER A 39 2.31 12.81 -8.60
C SER A 39 1.73 11.46 -8.21
N VAL A 40 1.07 11.39 -7.06
CA VAL A 40 0.47 10.16 -6.55
C VAL A 40 -0.97 10.40 -6.13
N THR A 41 -1.85 9.55 -6.63
CA THR A 41 -3.23 9.47 -6.16
C THR A 41 -3.54 8.09 -5.61
N PHE A 42 -4.53 8.03 -4.72
CA PHE A 42 -5.02 6.77 -4.20
C PHE A 42 -6.55 6.72 -4.13
N LYS A 43 -7.08 5.50 -4.11
CA LYS A 43 -8.51 5.22 -3.96
C LYS A 43 -8.68 4.07 -2.98
N LEU A 44 -9.74 4.08 -2.17
CA LEU A 44 -10.00 3.09 -1.12
C LEU A 44 -11.47 2.65 -1.14
N PHE A 45 -11.70 1.36 -0.95
CA PHE A 45 -12.98 0.78 -0.57
C PHE A 45 -12.76 -0.53 0.22
N HIS A 46 -13.81 -1.09 0.84
CA HIS A 46 -13.73 -2.40 1.46
C HIS A 46 -14.95 -3.26 1.12
N THR A 47 -14.81 -4.57 1.20
CA THR A 47 -15.94 -5.53 1.09
C THR A 47 -16.45 -6.00 2.45
N GLY A 48 -15.74 -5.67 3.51
CA GLY A 48 -15.87 -6.24 4.85
C GLY A 48 -14.76 -7.24 5.13
N GLU A 49 -14.45 -8.12 4.20
CA GLU A 49 -13.37 -9.11 4.30
C GLU A 49 -12.00 -8.52 3.93
N LYS A 50 -11.95 -7.71 2.88
CA LYS A 50 -10.73 -7.04 2.40
C LYS A 50 -10.91 -5.54 2.29
N LEU A 51 -9.85 -4.82 2.61
CA LEU A 51 -9.65 -3.42 2.26
C LEU A 51 -8.87 -3.36 0.95
N TYR A 52 -9.43 -2.67 -0.03
CA TYR A 52 -8.76 -2.47 -1.32
C TYR A 52 -8.20 -1.06 -1.39
N VAL A 53 -6.94 -0.97 -1.78
CA VAL A 53 -6.25 0.29 -2.07
C VAL A 53 -5.69 0.24 -3.48
N ARG A 54 -5.86 1.33 -4.23
CA ARG A 54 -5.20 1.56 -5.50
C ARG A 54 -4.34 2.81 -5.39
N PHE A 55 -3.11 2.69 -5.83
CA PHE A 55 -2.21 3.81 -6.09
C PHE A 55 -2.04 3.98 -7.60
N ASP A 56 -2.11 5.23 -8.07
CA ASP A 56 -1.73 5.63 -9.42
C ASP A 56 -0.60 6.63 -9.29
N VAL A 57 0.56 6.32 -9.88
CA VAL A 57 1.82 7.06 -9.70
C VAL A 57 2.34 7.56 -11.04
N GLU A 58 2.77 8.82 -11.07
CA GLU A 58 3.52 9.41 -12.17
C GLU A 58 4.83 9.97 -11.59
N GLU A 59 5.97 9.43 -12.05
CA GLU A 59 7.28 9.76 -11.51
C GLU A 59 8.38 9.77 -12.58
N GLY A 60 9.47 10.50 -12.31
CA GLY A 60 10.60 10.62 -13.24
C GLY A 60 11.63 9.50 -13.14
N TYR A 61 11.59 8.73 -12.06
CA TYR A 61 12.54 7.66 -11.75
C TYR A 61 11.78 6.48 -11.19
N THR A 62 11.90 5.32 -11.82
CA THR A 62 11.22 4.10 -11.34
C THR A 62 12.19 2.94 -11.32
N ALA A 63 12.38 2.31 -10.17
CA ALA A 63 13.23 1.14 -9.99
C ALA A 63 12.51 0.05 -9.20
N ALA A 64 12.84 -1.20 -9.49
CA ALA A 64 12.35 -2.37 -8.76
C ALA A 64 13.42 -3.47 -8.77
N ARG A 65 14.37 -3.41 -7.85
CA ARG A 65 15.50 -4.34 -7.73
C ARG A 65 15.26 -5.44 -6.73
N VAL A 66 14.41 -5.17 -5.72
CA VAL A 66 14.07 -6.13 -4.67
C VAL A 66 13.21 -7.24 -5.26
N ALA A 67 13.73 -8.47 -5.22
CA ALA A 67 13.12 -9.63 -5.83
C ALA A 67 12.21 -10.44 -4.88
N GLU A 68 12.28 -10.20 -3.57
CA GLU A 68 11.62 -11.02 -2.56
C GLU A 68 10.81 -10.17 -1.57
N ASP A 69 9.75 -10.76 -1.03
CA ASP A 69 9.02 -10.20 0.10
C ASP A 69 9.90 -10.12 1.34
N ASN A 70 9.62 -9.17 2.22
CA ASN A 70 10.42 -8.84 3.40
C ASN A 70 11.87 -8.41 3.08
N GLY A 71 12.19 -8.10 1.83
CA GLY A 71 13.41 -7.41 1.43
C GLY A 71 13.34 -5.91 1.74
N GLU A 72 14.36 -5.16 1.36
CA GLU A 72 14.46 -3.71 1.56
C GLU A 72 13.60 -2.93 0.54
N VAL A 73 12.30 -3.23 0.50
CA VAL A 73 11.34 -2.71 -0.51
C VAL A 73 11.28 -1.18 -0.57
N TRP A 74 11.63 -0.48 0.52
CA TRP A 74 11.70 0.98 0.59
C TRP A 74 12.83 1.60 -0.23
N THR A 75 13.78 0.79 -0.70
CA THR A 75 14.87 1.24 -1.59
C THR A 75 14.46 1.34 -3.06
N ASP A 76 13.30 0.80 -3.40
CA ASP A 76 12.70 0.81 -4.73
C ASP A 76 11.53 1.79 -4.83
N SER A 77 10.95 1.93 -6.02
CA SER A 77 9.70 2.66 -6.22
C SER A 77 8.56 1.96 -5.49
N CYS A 78 8.19 2.47 -4.34
CA CYS A 78 7.31 1.86 -3.37
C CYS A 78 6.20 2.82 -2.92
N CYS A 79 5.03 2.27 -2.61
CA CYS A 79 3.96 2.96 -1.90
C CYS A 79 3.76 2.33 -0.53
N GLU A 80 3.46 3.17 0.45
CA GLU A 80 3.27 2.74 1.83
C GLU A 80 1.88 3.08 2.33
N PHE A 81 1.32 2.16 3.07
CA PHE A 81 0.06 2.32 3.77
C PHE A 81 0.24 2.00 5.25
N PHE A 82 0.12 3.04 6.08
CA PHE A 82 0.21 2.93 7.52
C PHE A 82 -1.19 2.85 8.12
N LEU A 83 -1.39 1.96 9.08
CA LEU A 83 -2.63 1.87 9.82
C LEU A 83 -2.40 1.58 11.30
N SER A 84 -3.22 2.18 12.15
CA SER A 84 -3.19 1.99 13.59
C SER A 84 -4.60 1.87 14.15
N LEU A 85 -4.80 0.90 15.05
CA LEU A 85 -6.07 0.66 15.76
C LEU A 85 -6.23 1.57 16.98
N ASP A 86 -5.15 1.83 17.69
CA ASP A 86 -5.13 2.52 18.99
C ASP A 86 -4.38 3.86 18.98
N GLY A 87 -3.53 4.08 17.99
CA GLY A 87 -2.65 5.24 17.88
C GLY A 87 -1.36 5.13 18.68
N GLU A 88 -1.08 3.98 19.32
CA GLU A 88 0.17 3.69 20.05
C GLU A 88 1.12 2.82 19.22
N ALA A 89 0.54 1.88 18.48
CA ALA A 89 1.26 1.01 17.57
C ALA A 89 0.66 1.09 16.17
N TYR A 90 1.41 0.71 15.14
CA TYR A 90 0.95 0.75 13.77
C TYR A 90 1.52 -0.38 12.93
N TYR A 91 0.81 -0.70 11.87
CA TYR A 91 1.29 -1.53 10.79
C TYR A 91 1.81 -0.64 9.67
N ASN A 92 2.99 -0.94 9.16
CA ASN A 92 3.53 -0.36 7.95
C ASN A 92 3.47 -1.40 6.84
N ILE A 93 2.73 -1.12 5.78
CA ILE A 93 2.58 -1.98 4.61
C ILE A 93 3.28 -1.26 3.47
N GLU A 94 4.47 -1.72 3.14
CA GLU A 94 5.32 -1.19 2.07
C GLU A 94 5.23 -2.13 0.87
N THR A 95 4.96 -1.59 -0.33
CA THR A 95 4.83 -2.41 -1.53
C THR A 95 5.46 -1.72 -2.73
N THR A 96 6.39 -2.42 -3.39
CA THR A 96 7.04 -1.91 -4.61
C THR A 96 6.10 -1.89 -5.80
N CYS A 97 6.47 -1.16 -6.85
CA CYS A 97 5.73 -1.07 -8.11
C CYS A 97 5.57 -2.42 -8.84
N ILE A 98 6.31 -3.46 -8.45
CA ILE A 98 6.19 -4.85 -8.93
C ILE A 98 5.53 -5.79 -7.91
N GLY A 99 5.02 -5.25 -6.78
CA GLY A 99 4.25 -6.01 -5.80
C GLY A 99 5.07 -6.76 -4.75
N LYS A 100 6.39 -6.55 -4.65
CA LYS A 100 7.16 -7.07 -3.52
C LYS A 100 6.82 -6.26 -2.28
N MET A 101 6.65 -6.93 -1.14
CA MET A 101 5.98 -6.35 0.00
C MET A 101 6.69 -6.66 1.32
N LEU A 102 6.61 -5.72 2.24
CA LEU A 102 6.95 -5.89 3.63
C LEU A 102 5.78 -5.39 4.49
N ILE A 103 5.41 -6.14 5.52
CA ILE A 103 4.45 -5.68 6.54
C ILE A 103 5.11 -5.78 7.90
N GLY A 104 5.32 -4.63 8.55
CA GLY A 104 5.91 -4.53 9.87
C GLY A 104 4.93 -3.99 10.90
N TYR A 105 4.78 -4.67 12.04
CA TYR A 105 4.12 -4.11 13.21
C TYR A 105 5.15 -3.37 14.06
N ARG A 106 4.88 -2.11 14.35
CA ARG A 106 5.82 -1.21 15.05
C ARG A 106 5.16 -0.62 16.30
N LYS A 107 5.85 -0.77 17.42
CA LYS A 107 5.49 -0.13 18.69
C LYS A 107 6.73 0.54 19.28
N LYS A 108 6.56 1.76 19.80
CA LYS A 108 7.68 2.54 20.35
C LYS A 108 8.43 1.75 21.42
N GLY A 109 9.77 1.65 21.27
CA GLY A 109 10.64 0.97 22.21
C GLY A 109 10.66 -0.56 22.11
N GLN A 110 10.08 -1.11 21.06
CA GLN A 110 10.09 -2.56 20.76
C GLN A 110 10.68 -2.80 19.36
N ASP A 111 11.22 -3.98 19.16
CA ASP A 111 11.66 -4.44 17.84
C ASP A 111 10.45 -4.58 16.90
N VAL A 112 10.69 -4.40 15.61
CA VAL A 112 9.67 -4.58 14.57
C VAL A 112 9.32 -6.05 14.45
N ILE A 113 8.03 -6.36 14.41
CA ILE A 113 7.55 -7.73 14.14
C ILE A 113 7.06 -7.78 12.70
N HIS A 114 7.80 -8.46 11.84
CA HIS A 114 7.43 -8.64 10.44
C HIS A 114 6.39 -9.74 10.26
N ALA A 115 5.46 -9.52 9.32
CA ALA A 115 4.54 -10.57 8.90
C ALA A 115 5.30 -11.68 8.17
N GLY A 116 4.96 -12.93 8.48
CA GLY A 116 5.51 -14.09 7.79
C GLY A 116 4.93 -14.29 6.39
N ALA A 117 5.55 -15.16 5.60
CA ALA A 117 5.13 -15.48 4.23
C ALA A 117 3.66 -15.93 4.14
N GLU A 118 3.14 -16.60 5.17
CA GLU A 118 1.74 -17.03 5.26
C GLU A 118 0.78 -15.84 5.19
N VAL A 119 1.07 -14.74 5.91
CA VAL A 119 0.25 -13.52 5.90
C VAL A 119 0.41 -12.80 4.57
N LEU A 120 1.64 -12.64 4.09
CA LEU A 120 1.94 -11.92 2.86
C LEU A 120 1.32 -12.58 1.62
N SER A 121 1.23 -13.91 1.58
CA SER A 121 0.61 -14.66 0.49
C SER A 121 -0.90 -14.47 0.35
N GLN A 122 -1.58 -13.99 1.41
CA GLN A 122 -3.02 -13.71 1.40
C GLN A 122 -3.36 -12.34 0.78
N VAL A 123 -2.36 -11.48 0.60
CA VAL A 123 -2.56 -10.16 0.01
C VAL A 123 -2.68 -10.28 -1.51
N GLU A 124 -3.80 -9.84 -2.06
CA GLU A 124 -3.95 -9.67 -3.51
C GLU A 124 -3.09 -8.51 -3.99
N ARG A 125 -2.35 -8.72 -5.08
CA ARG A 125 -1.43 -7.72 -5.64
C ARG A 125 -1.60 -7.68 -7.16
N HIS A 126 -1.97 -6.53 -7.69
CA HIS A 126 -2.09 -6.27 -9.12
C HIS A 126 -1.22 -5.06 -9.46
N THR A 127 -0.27 -5.26 -10.34
CA THR A 127 0.73 -4.26 -10.73
C THR A 127 0.69 -4.05 -12.24
N SER A 128 0.77 -2.81 -12.69
CA SER A 128 0.81 -2.51 -14.12
C SER A 128 2.18 -2.77 -14.77
N LEU A 129 3.25 -2.89 -13.96
CA LEU A 129 4.62 -3.13 -14.43
C LEU A 129 5.03 -4.60 -14.40
N GLY A 130 4.11 -5.51 -14.03
CA GLY A 130 4.43 -6.93 -13.85
C GLY A 130 5.10 -7.22 -12.51
N SER A 131 5.75 -8.39 -12.39
CA SER A 131 6.32 -8.90 -11.13
C SER A 131 7.84 -9.08 -11.16
N GLU A 132 8.47 -8.83 -12.32
CA GLU A 132 9.89 -9.06 -12.52
C GLU A 132 10.71 -7.83 -12.15
N PRO A 133 11.84 -7.99 -11.43
CA PRO A 133 12.75 -6.90 -11.10
C PRO A 133 13.32 -6.22 -12.34
N PHE A 134 13.61 -4.93 -12.22
CA PHE A 134 14.24 -4.13 -13.27
C PHE A 134 15.09 -2.99 -12.67
N GLU A 135 16.11 -2.58 -13.43
CA GLU A 135 16.95 -1.44 -13.11
C GLU A 135 16.22 -0.12 -13.30
N GLU A 136 16.75 0.97 -12.75
CA GLU A 136 16.14 2.29 -12.82
C GLU A 136 15.82 2.73 -14.25
N ARG A 137 14.59 3.15 -14.43
CA ARG A 137 14.07 3.77 -15.66
C ARG A 137 13.91 5.26 -15.41
N VAL A 138 14.59 6.08 -16.21
CA VAL A 138 14.53 7.55 -16.16
C VAL A 138 13.60 8.05 -17.26
N GLY A 139 12.70 8.98 -16.93
CA GLY A 139 11.75 9.58 -17.86
C GLY A 139 10.35 9.66 -17.27
N GLU A 140 9.35 9.87 -18.13
CA GLU A 140 7.96 9.87 -17.70
C GLU A 140 7.47 8.43 -17.47
N ASN A 141 7.48 7.98 -16.21
CA ASN A 141 6.99 6.67 -15.82
C ASN A 141 5.61 6.79 -15.19
N LYS A 142 4.70 5.93 -15.63
CA LYS A 142 3.34 5.82 -15.05
C LYS A 142 3.08 4.37 -14.67
N TRP A 143 2.62 4.16 -13.45
CA TRP A 143 2.28 2.82 -12.99
C TRP A 143 1.16 2.84 -11.96
N SER A 144 0.52 1.69 -11.81
CA SER A 144 -0.49 1.49 -10.79
C SER A 144 -0.24 0.22 -10.00
N LEU A 145 -0.66 0.27 -8.74
CA LEU A 145 -0.64 -0.83 -7.79
C LEU A 145 -2.01 -0.94 -7.14
N MET A 146 -2.63 -2.12 -7.19
CA MET A 146 -3.84 -2.42 -6.43
C MET A 146 -3.55 -3.53 -5.44
N LEU A 147 -3.95 -3.33 -4.20
CA LEU A 147 -3.82 -4.29 -3.11
C LEU A 147 -5.18 -4.65 -2.56
N GLY A 148 -5.41 -5.95 -2.32
CA GLY A 148 -6.54 -6.44 -1.53
C GLY A 148 -6.02 -6.98 -0.20
N LEU A 149 -6.21 -6.20 0.86
CA LEU A 149 -5.66 -6.42 2.19
C LEU A 149 -6.67 -7.16 3.08
N PRO A 150 -6.51 -8.46 3.37
CA PRO A 150 -7.34 -9.16 4.34
C PRO A 150 -7.06 -8.66 5.75
N THR A 151 -7.96 -8.90 6.70
CA THR A 151 -7.77 -8.49 8.10
C THR A 151 -6.56 -9.17 8.75
N SER A 152 -6.13 -10.32 8.24
CA SER A 152 -4.93 -11.05 8.71
C SER A 152 -3.62 -10.28 8.57
N ILE A 153 -3.56 -9.20 7.76
CA ILE A 153 -2.38 -8.30 7.73
C ILE A 153 -2.11 -7.66 9.09
N MET A 154 -3.17 -7.54 9.92
CA MET A 154 -3.04 -7.07 11.30
C MET A 154 -2.65 -8.23 12.23
N HIS A 155 -1.53 -8.89 11.91
CA HIS A 155 -1.06 -10.17 12.45
C HIS A 155 -0.76 -10.17 13.97
N GLN A 156 -0.80 -9.00 14.64
CA GLN A 156 -0.69 -8.87 16.09
C GLN A 156 -2.03 -8.59 16.77
N HIS A 157 -3.14 -8.53 15.98
CA HIS A 157 -4.47 -8.29 16.48
C HIS A 157 -5.48 -9.26 15.85
N LYS A 158 -6.49 -9.65 16.63
CA LYS A 158 -7.60 -10.42 16.08
C LYS A 158 -8.67 -9.44 15.56
N VAL A 159 -8.72 -9.28 14.24
CA VAL A 159 -9.71 -8.45 13.55
C VAL A 159 -10.50 -9.32 12.58
N GLU A 160 -11.82 -9.33 12.72
CA GLU A 160 -12.70 -10.22 11.93
C GLU A 160 -13.23 -9.55 10.67
N SER A 161 -13.36 -8.23 10.67
CA SER A 161 -13.89 -7.48 9.52
C SER A 161 -13.34 -6.07 9.46
N TRP A 162 -13.20 -5.53 8.25
CA TRP A 162 -12.94 -4.11 8.02
C TRP A 162 -14.14 -3.21 8.30
N GLU A 163 -15.35 -3.80 8.33
CA GLU A 163 -16.58 -3.05 8.58
C GLU A 163 -16.64 -2.53 10.01
N GLY A 164 -16.94 -1.25 10.15
CA GLY A 164 -17.07 -0.60 11.46
C GLY A 164 -15.75 -0.26 12.16
N LEU A 165 -14.59 -0.61 11.59
CA LEU A 165 -13.30 -0.24 12.16
C LEU A 165 -13.08 1.28 12.11
N LYS A 166 -12.49 1.80 13.18
CA LYS A 166 -11.97 3.17 13.24
C LYS A 166 -10.46 3.09 13.31
N LEU A 167 -9.79 3.63 12.31
CA LEU A 167 -8.34 3.55 12.16
C LEU A 167 -7.74 4.93 12.02
N LYS A 168 -6.51 5.12 12.52
CA LYS A 168 -5.63 6.18 12.06
C LYS A 168 -4.83 5.64 10.88
N VAL A 169 -4.80 6.37 9.79
CA VAL A 169 -4.12 5.94 8.56
C VAL A 169 -3.26 7.05 8.00
N ASN A 170 -2.22 6.67 7.30
CA ASN A 170 -1.41 7.56 6.47
C ASN A 170 -0.92 6.81 5.23
N LEU A 171 -0.65 7.54 4.16
CA LEU A 171 -0.15 6.97 2.91
C LEU A 171 1.07 7.77 2.46
N TYR A 172 2.10 7.06 1.99
CA TYR A 172 3.33 7.66 1.50
C TYR A 172 3.72 7.06 0.14
N LYS A 173 4.61 7.76 -0.53
CA LYS A 173 5.39 7.30 -1.67
C LYS A 173 6.86 7.41 -1.28
N CYS A 174 7.60 6.30 -1.39
CA CYS A 174 9.05 6.29 -1.25
C CYS A 174 9.72 6.83 -2.50
#